data_530ddeffb73e1ea61b6bc76bb217b637
#
_entry.id   530ddeffb73e1ea61b6bc76bb217b637
#
_cell.length_a   1.000
_cell.length_b   1.000
_cell.length_c   1.000
_cell.angle_alpha   90.00
_cell.angle_beta   90.00
_cell.angle_gamma   90.00
#
_symmetry.space_group_name_H-M   'P 1'
#
loop_
_entity.id
_entity.type
_entity.pdbx_description
1 polymer ?
#
loop_
_entity_poly.entity_id
_entity_poly.type
_entity_poly.pdbx_seq_one_letter_code
_entity_poly.pdbx_strand_id
1 'polypeptide(L)'
;MSNAEKFFKLYEELASEFPDHKGFIETLGVKSVGCFRQRINKYRKVGTVPPPSMLKSFKNVMDPNFLLECMDEYMDDYKSNDTWKFDNIKMEFVNSYRKEESEEVKQKRRMKKKAVARHYLEKAWNVEE
;
A
#
# COMPACT_ATOMS: atom_id res chain seq x y z
N MET A 1 2.65 20.93 -0.73
CA MET A 1 2.47 19.98 -1.88
C MET A 1 1.12 19.30 -1.80
N SER A 2 0.41 19.23 -2.93
CA SER A 2 -0.79 18.41 -3.02
C SER A 2 -0.43 16.91 -3.03
N ASN A 3 -1.41 16.05 -2.77
CA ASN A 3 -1.21 14.60 -2.82
C ASN A 3 -0.81 14.14 -4.24
N ALA A 4 -1.38 14.77 -5.27
CA ALA A 4 -1.01 14.48 -6.66
C ALA A 4 0.47 14.81 -6.92
N GLU A 5 0.93 15.96 -6.48
CA GLU A 5 2.34 16.35 -6.63
C GLU A 5 3.28 15.38 -5.89
N LYS A 6 2.93 15.02 -4.66
CA LYS A 6 3.70 14.04 -3.87
C LYS A 6 3.74 12.67 -4.56
N PHE A 7 2.59 12.22 -5.05
CA PHE A 7 2.49 10.92 -5.74
C PHE A 7 3.39 10.88 -6.96
N PHE A 8 3.31 11.87 -7.84
CA PHE A 8 4.09 11.87 -9.08
C PHE A 8 5.57 12.11 -8.83
N LYS A 9 5.92 12.85 -7.79
CA LYS A 9 7.32 12.99 -7.37
C LYS A 9 7.90 11.66 -6.92
N LEU A 10 7.18 10.93 -6.07
CA LEU A 10 7.59 9.59 -5.65
C LEU A 10 7.64 8.62 -6.82
N TYR A 11 6.67 8.68 -7.72
CA TYR A 11 6.65 7.87 -8.93
C TYR A 11 7.92 8.09 -9.77
N GLU A 12 8.30 9.34 -10.00
CA GLU A 12 9.50 9.66 -10.76
C GLU A 12 10.79 9.22 -10.06
N GLU A 13 10.85 9.40 -8.75
CA GLU A 13 12.01 8.94 -7.96
C GLU A 13 12.17 7.43 -8.06
N LEU A 14 11.08 6.68 -7.93
CA LEU A 14 11.09 5.22 -8.05
C LEU A 14 11.44 4.78 -9.47
N ALA A 15 10.84 5.43 -10.48
CA ALA A 15 11.10 5.11 -11.87
C ALA A 15 12.57 5.40 -12.28
N SER A 16 13.19 6.39 -11.66
CA SER A 16 14.59 6.76 -11.95
C SER A 16 15.59 5.69 -11.53
N GLU A 17 15.21 4.78 -10.63
CA GLU A 17 16.05 3.64 -10.23
C GLU A 17 16.13 2.55 -11.30
N PHE A 18 15.28 2.64 -12.32
CA PHE A 18 15.21 1.68 -13.41
C PHE A 18 15.73 2.29 -14.71
N PRO A 19 16.26 1.46 -15.64
CA PRO A 19 16.75 1.98 -16.94
C PRO A 19 15.67 2.69 -17.75
N ASP A 20 14.39 2.27 -17.61
CA ASP A 20 13.25 2.91 -18.27
C ASP A 20 11.99 2.79 -17.42
N HIS A 21 10.96 3.57 -17.77
CA HIS A 21 9.66 3.52 -17.08
C HIS A 21 8.97 2.18 -17.25
N LYS A 22 9.16 1.53 -18.40
CA LYS A 22 8.58 0.22 -18.67
C LYS A 22 9.04 -0.82 -17.66
N GLY A 23 10.33 -0.86 -17.37
CA GLY A 23 10.90 -1.78 -16.37
C GLY A 23 10.31 -1.56 -14.99
N PHE A 24 10.14 -0.29 -14.58
CA PHE A 24 9.50 0.02 -13.31
C PHE A 24 8.04 -0.45 -13.27
N ILE A 25 7.26 -0.13 -14.30
CA ILE A 25 5.85 -0.50 -14.36
C ILE A 25 5.67 -2.03 -14.38
N GLU A 26 6.57 -2.76 -15.04
CA GLU A 26 6.56 -4.23 -15.03
C GLU A 26 6.68 -4.80 -13.62
N THR A 27 7.45 -4.16 -12.74
CA THR A 27 7.60 -4.61 -11.35
C THR A 27 6.31 -4.46 -10.54
N LEU A 28 5.39 -3.62 -10.97
CA LEU A 28 4.09 -3.43 -10.30
C LEU A 28 3.10 -4.57 -10.59
N GLY A 29 3.41 -5.46 -11.52
CA GLY A 29 2.56 -6.61 -11.85
C GLY A 29 1.30 -6.28 -12.63
N VAL A 30 1.28 -5.16 -13.36
CA VAL A 30 0.13 -4.76 -14.17
C VAL A 30 0.08 -5.58 -15.48
N LYS A 31 -1.14 -5.84 -15.97
CA LYS A 31 -1.34 -6.66 -17.16
C LYS A 31 -0.86 -6.00 -18.45
N SER A 32 -1.03 -4.68 -18.58
CA SER A 32 -0.62 -3.92 -19.77
C SER A 32 0.19 -2.71 -19.35
N VAL A 33 1.50 -2.78 -19.55
CA VAL A 33 2.45 -1.72 -19.23
C VAL A 33 2.16 -0.45 -20.03
N GLY A 34 1.92 -0.59 -21.33
CA GLY A 34 1.65 0.55 -22.20
C GLY A 34 0.38 1.31 -21.81
N CYS A 35 -0.72 0.59 -21.58
CA CYS A 35 -1.97 1.20 -21.14
C CYS A 35 -1.84 1.86 -19.77
N PHE A 36 -1.17 1.23 -18.84
CA PHE A 36 -0.92 1.77 -17.51
C PHE A 36 -0.13 3.08 -17.59
N ARG A 37 0.95 3.09 -18.37
CA ARG A 37 1.79 4.27 -18.57
C ARG A 37 1.01 5.44 -19.17
N GLN A 38 0.17 5.17 -20.18
CA GLN A 38 -0.68 6.19 -20.79
C GLN A 38 -1.65 6.80 -19.79
N ARG A 39 -2.28 5.96 -18.97
CA ARG A 39 -3.21 6.42 -17.92
C ARG A 39 -2.52 7.25 -16.85
N ILE A 40 -1.38 6.80 -16.37
CA ILE A 40 -0.57 7.55 -15.39
C ILE A 40 -0.21 8.93 -15.95
N ASN A 41 0.26 9.00 -17.19
CA ASN A 41 0.60 10.26 -17.82
C ASN A 41 -0.60 11.20 -17.97
N LYS A 42 -1.79 10.65 -18.24
CA LYS A 42 -3.03 11.42 -18.31
C LYS A 42 -3.33 12.12 -16.98
N TYR A 43 -3.30 11.40 -15.87
CA TYR A 43 -3.54 11.97 -14.55
C TYR A 43 -2.47 12.97 -14.15
N ARG A 44 -1.23 12.72 -14.52
CA ARG A 44 -0.12 13.65 -14.31
C ARG A 44 -0.35 14.96 -15.03
N LYS A 45 -0.78 14.94 -16.29
CA LYS A 45 -1.06 16.16 -17.07
C LYS A 45 -2.21 16.97 -16.48
N VAL A 46 -3.24 16.28 -16.01
CA VAL A 46 -4.40 16.92 -15.38
C VAL A 46 -4.05 17.44 -13.98
N GLY A 47 -3.08 16.85 -13.31
CA GLY A 47 -2.66 17.25 -11.96
C GLY A 47 -3.53 16.67 -10.87
N THR A 48 -4.17 15.51 -11.12
CA THR A 48 -5.00 14.79 -10.15
C THR A 48 -4.36 13.46 -9.77
N VAL A 49 -4.77 12.92 -8.61
CA VAL A 49 -4.34 11.58 -8.20
C VAL A 49 -4.97 10.53 -9.11
N PRO A 50 -4.28 9.40 -9.34
CA PRO A 50 -4.87 8.29 -10.10
C PRO A 50 -6.03 7.64 -9.34
N PRO A 51 -6.92 6.90 -10.06
CA PRO A 51 -8.01 6.19 -9.40
C PRO A 51 -7.51 5.04 -8.51
N PRO A 52 -8.33 4.58 -7.55
CA PRO A 52 -7.95 3.49 -6.65
C PRO A 52 -7.48 2.22 -7.34
N SER A 53 -8.04 1.89 -8.51
CA SER A 53 -7.62 0.73 -9.31
C SER A 53 -6.14 0.79 -9.75
N MET A 54 -5.60 1.99 -9.93
CA MET A 54 -4.19 2.19 -10.24
C MET A 54 -3.35 2.35 -8.99
N LEU A 55 -3.87 3.06 -7.98
CA LEU A 55 -3.16 3.30 -6.72
C LEU A 55 -2.83 1.99 -5.98
N LYS A 56 -3.72 1.00 -6.03
CA LYS A 56 -3.48 -0.32 -5.41
C LYS A 56 -2.23 -1.02 -5.94
N SER A 57 -1.83 -0.75 -7.17
CA SER A 57 -0.64 -1.34 -7.78
C SER A 57 0.66 -0.87 -7.14
N PHE A 58 0.63 0.25 -6.42
CA PHE A 58 1.80 0.82 -5.74
C PHE A 58 1.94 0.37 -4.29
N LYS A 59 1.12 -0.58 -3.84
CA LYS A 59 1.07 -1.06 -2.45
C LYS A 59 2.45 -1.41 -1.87
N ASN A 60 3.29 -2.06 -2.65
CA ASN A 60 4.58 -2.57 -2.19
C ASN A 60 5.74 -1.55 -2.34
N VAL A 61 5.49 -0.43 -3.00
CA VAL A 61 6.53 0.56 -3.30
C VAL A 61 6.26 1.93 -2.69
N MET A 62 5.06 2.19 -2.22
CA MET A 62 4.68 3.43 -1.55
C MET A 62 4.00 3.14 -0.22
N ASP A 63 3.99 4.13 0.69
CA ASP A 63 3.32 4.02 1.97
C ASP A 63 1.82 3.76 1.77
N PRO A 64 1.27 2.66 2.34
CA PRO A 64 -0.15 2.36 2.22
C PRO A 64 -1.07 3.45 2.75
N ASN A 65 -0.71 4.14 3.82
CA ASN A 65 -1.51 5.22 4.38
C ASN A 65 -1.59 6.40 3.41
N PHE A 66 -0.50 6.72 2.74
CA PHE A 66 -0.48 7.74 1.69
C PHE A 66 -1.37 7.33 0.51
N LEU A 67 -1.30 6.07 0.10
CA LEU A 67 -2.14 5.55 -0.98
C LEU A 67 -3.63 5.63 -0.62
N LEU A 68 -4.00 5.35 0.64
CA LEU A 68 -5.36 5.49 1.12
C LEU A 68 -5.84 6.94 1.08
N GLU A 69 -5.00 7.89 1.46
CA GLU A 69 -5.32 9.32 1.33
C GLU A 69 -5.58 9.72 -0.12
N CYS A 70 -4.78 9.22 -1.04
CA CYS A 70 -4.98 9.46 -2.48
C CYS A 70 -6.27 8.84 -2.99
N MET A 71 -6.62 7.63 -2.53
CA MET A 71 -7.89 6.99 -2.88
C MET A 71 -9.08 7.80 -2.40
N ASP A 72 -9.03 8.29 -1.15
CA ASP A 72 -10.09 9.12 -0.58
C ASP A 72 -10.24 10.43 -1.34
N GLU A 73 -9.13 11.08 -1.69
CA GLU A 73 -9.14 12.32 -2.49
C GLU A 73 -9.79 12.08 -3.86
N TYR A 74 -9.44 10.99 -4.53
CA TYR A 74 -10.04 10.64 -5.82
C TYR A 74 -11.55 10.45 -5.71
N MET A 75 -12.00 9.72 -4.69
CA MET A 75 -13.43 9.46 -4.47
C MET A 75 -14.20 10.72 -4.13
N ASP A 76 -13.61 11.62 -3.33
CA ASP A 76 -14.23 12.91 -2.98
C ASP A 76 -14.41 13.83 -4.21
N ASP A 77 -13.45 13.78 -5.14
CA ASP A 77 -13.51 14.58 -6.37
C ASP A 77 -14.39 13.93 -7.45
N TYR A 78 -14.80 12.68 -7.26
CA TYR A 78 -15.59 11.93 -8.24
C TYR A 78 -17.06 12.30 -8.12
N LYS A 79 -17.58 12.97 -9.14
CA LYS A 79 -18.94 13.55 -9.13
C LYS A 79 -20.07 12.56 -9.48
N SER A 80 -19.75 11.27 -9.69
CA SER A 80 -20.73 10.24 -10.04
C SER A 80 -21.20 9.48 -8.78
N ASN A 81 -22.45 8.96 -8.85
CA ASN A 81 -23.00 8.11 -7.79
C ASN A 81 -22.40 6.68 -7.77
N ASP A 82 -21.49 6.38 -8.68
CA ASP A 82 -20.87 5.04 -8.82
C ASP A 82 -19.60 4.86 -7.99
N THR A 83 -19.44 5.61 -6.90
CA THR A 83 -18.27 5.50 -6.02
C THR A 83 -18.12 4.14 -5.34
N TRP A 84 -19.18 3.33 -5.31
CA TRP A 84 -19.16 2.00 -4.72
C TRP A 84 -18.09 1.08 -5.34
N LYS A 85 -17.76 1.28 -6.62
CA LYS A 85 -16.67 0.53 -7.29
C LYS A 85 -15.33 0.79 -6.64
N PHE A 86 -15.08 2.05 -6.30
CA PHE A 86 -13.83 2.47 -5.66
C PHE A 86 -13.80 2.07 -4.19
N ASP A 87 -14.94 2.09 -3.51
CA ASP A 87 -15.08 1.63 -2.13
C ASP A 87 -14.70 0.15 -2.00
N ASN A 88 -15.13 -0.69 -2.93
CA ASN A 88 -14.76 -2.11 -2.95
C ASN A 88 -13.25 -2.31 -3.12
N ILE A 89 -12.63 -1.57 -4.04
CA ILE A 89 -11.18 -1.62 -4.28
C ILE A 89 -10.42 -1.17 -3.03
N LYS A 90 -10.88 -0.08 -2.41
CA LYS A 90 -10.28 0.43 -1.17
C LYS A 90 -10.40 -0.58 -0.04
N MET A 91 -11.57 -1.21 0.13
CA MET A 91 -11.80 -2.23 1.15
C MET A 91 -10.90 -3.45 0.95
N GLU A 92 -10.77 -3.94 -0.28
CA GLU A 92 -9.86 -5.03 -0.61
C GLU A 92 -8.41 -4.67 -0.29
N PHE A 93 -8.01 -3.45 -0.62
CA PHE A 93 -6.67 -2.95 -0.33
C PHE A 93 -6.40 -2.90 1.18
N VAL A 94 -7.32 -2.32 1.94
CA VAL A 94 -7.22 -2.23 3.41
C VAL A 94 -7.20 -3.61 4.04
N ASN A 95 -8.06 -4.52 3.59
CA ASN A 95 -8.12 -5.87 4.12
C ASN A 95 -6.84 -6.65 3.84
N SER A 96 -6.28 -6.53 2.64
CA SER A 96 -5.00 -7.20 2.31
C SER A 96 -3.85 -6.67 3.17
N TYR A 97 -3.81 -5.37 3.39
CA TYR A 97 -2.79 -4.73 4.23
C TYR A 97 -2.94 -5.14 5.71
N ARG A 98 -4.16 -5.11 6.24
CA ARG A 98 -4.44 -5.55 7.62
C ARG A 98 -4.13 -7.02 7.84
N LYS A 99 -4.42 -7.86 6.85
CA LYS A 99 -4.14 -9.29 6.92
C LYS A 99 -2.64 -9.56 7.01
N GLU A 100 -1.84 -8.90 6.18
CA GLU A 100 -0.39 -9.00 6.24
C GLU A 100 0.16 -8.51 7.57
N GLU A 101 -0.28 -7.34 8.02
CA GLU A 101 0.11 -6.76 9.30
C GLU A 101 -0.32 -7.64 10.47
N SER A 102 -1.54 -8.21 10.43
CA SER A 102 -2.01 -9.07 11.51
C SER A 102 -1.23 -10.38 11.60
N GLU A 103 -0.77 -10.92 10.48
CA GLU A 103 0.10 -12.11 10.48
C GLU A 103 1.46 -11.81 11.10
N GLU A 104 2.08 -10.70 10.74
CA GLU A 104 3.34 -10.25 11.34
C GLU A 104 3.17 -9.97 12.83
N VAL A 105 2.12 -9.28 13.23
CA VAL A 105 1.81 -8.98 14.63
C VAL A 105 1.51 -10.26 15.39
N LYS A 106 0.79 -11.21 14.79
CA LYS A 106 0.54 -12.53 15.40
C LYS A 106 1.82 -13.31 15.60
N GLN A 107 2.74 -13.30 14.64
CA GLN A 107 4.03 -13.95 14.80
C GLN A 107 4.86 -13.31 15.91
N LYS A 108 4.92 -12.00 15.95
CA LYS A 108 5.61 -11.25 17.02
C LYS A 108 4.98 -11.52 18.39
N ARG A 109 3.64 -11.59 18.47
CA ARG A 109 2.93 -11.93 19.71
C ARG A 109 3.21 -13.37 20.14
N ARG A 110 3.24 -14.33 19.21
CA ARG A 110 3.59 -15.72 19.51
C ARG A 110 5.00 -15.84 20.06
N MET A 111 5.95 -15.14 19.46
CA MET A 111 7.33 -15.10 19.96
C MET A 111 7.43 -14.49 21.35
N LYS A 112 6.72 -13.38 21.59
CA LYS A 112 6.67 -12.74 22.91
C LYS A 112 6.01 -13.65 23.94
N LYS A 113 4.91 -14.34 23.61
CA LYS A 113 4.25 -15.29 24.52
C LYS A 113 5.16 -16.45 24.87
N LYS A 114 5.90 -17.02 23.91
CA LYS A 114 6.87 -18.07 24.16
C LYS A 114 8.00 -17.61 25.07
N ALA A 115 8.54 -16.41 24.83
CA ALA A 115 9.59 -15.83 25.66
C ALA A 115 9.10 -15.53 27.07
N VAL A 116 7.89 -14.98 27.22
CA VAL A 116 7.27 -14.70 28.51
C VAL A 116 6.98 -16.00 29.27
N ALA A 117 6.43 -17.02 28.60
CA ALA A 117 6.17 -18.31 29.21
C ALA A 117 7.46 -18.98 29.71
N ARG A 118 8.53 -18.93 28.91
CA ARG A 118 9.86 -19.39 29.33
C ARG A 118 10.36 -18.65 30.56
N HIS A 119 10.24 -17.36 30.56
CA HIS A 119 10.69 -16.51 31.67
C HIS A 119 9.93 -16.84 32.96
N TYR A 120 8.61 -17.05 32.90
CA TYR A 120 7.82 -17.45 34.06
C TYR A 120 8.16 -18.86 34.52
N LEU A 121 8.41 -19.79 33.62
CA LEU A 121 8.84 -21.15 33.97
C LEU A 121 10.20 -21.11 34.66
N GLU A 122 11.16 -20.37 34.16
CA GLU A 122 12.48 -20.22 34.79
C GLU A 122 12.39 -19.59 36.17
N LYS A 123 11.53 -18.57 36.34
CA LYS A 123 11.29 -17.98 37.68
C LYS A 123 10.64 -18.96 38.65
N ALA A 124 9.68 -19.75 38.19
CA ALA A 124 9.04 -20.75 39.00
C ALA A 124 10.04 -21.81 39.48
N TRP A 125 10.93 -22.25 38.60
CA TRP A 125 12.02 -23.17 38.93
C TRP A 125 13.01 -22.56 39.95
N ASN A 126 13.38 -21.31 39.77
CA ASN A 126 14.31 -20.62 40.66
C ASN A 126 13.72 -20.31 42.01
N VAL A 127 12.42 -20.19 42.11
CA VAL A 127 11.72 -19.95 43.41
C VAL A 127 11.65 -21.22 44.26
N GLU A 128 11.65 -22.40 43.62
CA GLU A 128 11.66 -23.69 44.30
C GLU A 128 13.05 -24.09 44.84
N GLU A 129 14.08 -23.44 44.36
CA GLU A 129 15.43 -23.57 44.90
C GLU A 129 15.65 -22.66 46.11
#